data_623a806395eb54060402845c0ededd50
#
_entry.id   623a806395eb54060402845c0ededd50
#
_cell.length_a   1.000
_cell.length_b   1.000
_cell.length_c   1.000
_cell.angle_alpha   90.00
_cell.angle_beta   90.00
_cell.angle_gamma   90.00
#
_symmetry.space_group_name_H-M   'P 1'
#
loop_
_entity.id
_entity.type
_entity.pdbx_description
1 polymer ?
#
loop_
_entity_poly.entity_id
_entity_poly.type
_entity_poly.pdbx_seq_one_letter_code
_entity_poly.pdbx_strand_id
1 'polypeptide(L)'
;MATDVRYDAERVGEWGTPVAVAGGSYTVESFTLPDGAKLHLRVWRAANPAAPTLALLHGLGAHSGWFNDMANSLNAAGLHVYVPDHRGFGRSDGERGHTRDWRSYPADVSALLDEIGRREANSKLFALGHSMGGIFVTYAAAEDAKRVTPRLAGIIAMNPWIKNVTNLSLGNTFSVLFGGMRGSSRQVIYPYDVNTMTKNPEAQRMLEADTYWGKTQSASFLYQVGLRMRGQVMARAKEVHAPALVVQGEGDVVVSQPATKQYFETLGSADRTFKTYPGYSHDCEFETDRSALDQDIAAWIHAHSA
;
A
#
# COMPACT_ATOMS: atom_id res chain seq x y z
N MET A 1 27.51 1.23 19.39
CA MET A 1 26.85 0.43 18.35
C MET A 1 25.38 0.70 18.50
N ALA A 2 24.83 1.61 17.69
CA ALA A 2 23.39 1.83 17.62
C ALA A 2 22.83 0.60 16.87
N THR A 3 22.14 -0.27 17.58
CA THR A 3 21.32 -1.31 16.98
C THR A 3 20.27 -0.62 16.15
N ASP A 4 20.29 -0.86 14.84
CA ASP A 4 19.32 -0.31 13.89
C ASP A 4 17.94 -0.88 14.22
N VAL A 5 17.17 -0.10 14.98
CA VAL A 5 15.85 -0.49 15.49
C VAL A 5 14.75 -0.35 14.41
N ARG A 6 15.13 0.15 13.21
CA ARG A 6 14.16 0.50 12.15
C ARG A 6 13.61 -0.71 11.44
N TYR A 7 14.34 -1.81 11.43
CA TYR A 7 13.96 -3.02 10.71
C TYR A 7 14.20 -4.26 11.54
N ASP A 8 13.26 -4.60 12.37
CA ASP A 8 13.32 -5.83 13.17
C ASP A 8 12.35 -6.88 12.60
N ALA A 9 12.81 -7.59 11.57
CA ALA A 9 12.08 -8.73 11.03
C ALA A 9 11.88 -9.86 12.08
N GLU A 10 12.68 -9.88 13.15
CA GLU A 10 12.65 -10.91 14.20
C GLU A 10 11.90 -10.50 15.47
N ARG A 11 11.75 -9.19 15.75
CA ARG A 11 11.06 -8.69 16.94
C ARG A 11 9.61 -8.32 16.67
N VAL A 12 8.83 -9.27 16.24
CA VAL A 12 7.39 -9.14 16.33
C VAL A 12 6.99 -9.56 17.73
N GLY A 13 6.55 -8.61 18.53
CA GLY A 13 5.93 -8.91 19.83
C GLY A 13 4.75 -9.87 19.66
N GLU A 14 4.35 -10.51 20.74
CA GLU A 14 3.08 -11.24 20.75
C GLU A 14 1.93 -10.33 20.32
N TRP A 15 0.90 -10.89 19.73
CA TRP A 15 -0.28 -10.15 19.29
C TRP A 15 -0.81 -9.22 20.39
N GLY A 16 -0.95 -7.94 20.06
CA GLY A 16 -1.37 -6.89 21.02
C GLY A 16 -0.26 -6.32 21.91
N THR A 17 0.98 -6.81 21.81
CA THR A 17 2.10 -6.25 22.59
C THR A 17 2.71 -5.05 21.86
N PRO A 18 2.92 -3.90 22.55
CA PRO A 18 3.60 -2.76 21.96
C PRO A 18 5.03 -3.10 21.54
N VAL A 19 5.40 -2.74 20.34
CA VAL A 19 6.76 -2.84 19.80
C VAL A 19 7.33 -1.43 19.70
N ALA A 20 8.41 -1.17 20.44
CA ALA A 20 9.11 0.10 20.38
C ALA A 20 9.91 0.19 19.08
N VAL A 21 9.78 1.30 18.39
CA VAL A 21 10.56 1.64 17.18
C VAL A 21 11.12 3.06 17.35
N ALA A 22 12.10 3.43 16.55
CA ALA A 22 12.64 4.80 16.60
C ALA A 22 11.50 5.81 16.34
N GLY A 23 11.27 6.69 17.33
CA GLY A 23 10.24 7.74 17.23
C GLY A 23 8.81 7.35 17.63
N GLY A 24 8.55 6.11 18.11
CA GLY A 24 7.21 5.73 18.52
C GLY A 24 7.06 4.27 18.92
N SER A 25 5.83 3.77 18.88
CA SER A 25 5.54 2.36 19.11
C SER A 25 4.28 1.96 18.32
N TYR A 26 4.21 0.70 17.94
CA TYR A 26 3.01 0.09 17.36
C TYR A 26 2.63 -1.19 18.10
N THR A 27 1.39 -1.60 17.97
CA THR A 27 0.95 -2.94 18.37
C THR A 27 0.88 -3.85 17.15
N VAL A 28 1.22 -5.12 17.35
CA VAL A 28 0.98 -6.16 16.35
C VAL A 28 -0.39 -6.76 16.61
N GLU A 29 -1.23 -6.75 15.60
CA GLU A 29 -2.59 -7.27 15.67
C GLU A 29 -2.89 -8.22 14.51
N SER A 30 -4.00 -8.94 14.59
CA SER A 30 -4.52 -9.71 13.47
C SER A 30 -5.96 -9.32 13.15
N PHE A 31 -6.29 -9.41 11.88
CA PHE A 31 -7.66 -9.32 11.40
C PHE A 31 -8.02 -10.63 10.68
N THR A 32 -9.08 -11.28 11.13
CA THR A 32 -9.59 -12.50 10.47
C THR A 32 -10.58 -12.09 9.39
N LEU A 33 -10.24 -12.42 8.15
CA LEU A 33 -11.06 -12.20 6.97
C LEU A 33 -12.30 -13.11 7.00
N PRO A 34 -13.36 -12.80 6.23
CA PRO A 34 -14.58 -13.61 6.20
C PRO A 34 -14.37 -15.08 5.81
N ASP A 35 -13.31 -15.40 5.06
CA ASP A 35 -12.93 -16.77 4.67
C ASP A 35 -12.04 -17.48 5.70
N GLY A 36 -11.74 -16.83 6.83
CA GLY A 36 -10.94 -17.37 7.93
C GLY A 36 -9.44 -17.07 7.85
N ALA A 37 -8.94 -16.54 6.73
CA ALA A 37 -7.53 -16.14 6.62
C ALA A 37 -7.22 -14.95 7.53
N LYS A 38 -6.02 -14.90 8.10
CA LYS A 38 -5.60 -13.85 9.01
C LYS A 38 -4.63 -12.90 8.32
N LEU A 39 -4.93 -11.60 8.41
CA LEU A 39 -4.01 -10.55 8.04
C LEU A 39 -3.21 -10.09 9.26
N HIS A 40 -1.91 -9.94 9.09
CA HIS A 40 -1.03 -9.27 10.04
C HIS A 40 -1.21 -7.76 9.93
N LEU A 41 -1.35 -7.08 11.08
CA LEU A 41 -1.51 -5.63 11.17
C LEU A 41 -0.44 -5.04 12.08
N ARG A 42 0.14 -3.93 11.68
CA ARG A 42 0.83 -3.00 12.56
C ARG A 42 -0.07 -1.81 12.80
N VAL A 43 -0.27 -1.43 14.06
CA VAL A 43 -1.23 -0.40 14.44
C VAL A 43 -0.58 0.62 15.35
N TRP A 44 -0.56 1.87 14.91
CA TRP A 44 -0.16 3.04 15.71
C TRP A 44 -1.43 3.77 16.14
N ARG A 45 -1.59 3.97 17.44
CA ARG A 45 -2.75 4.71 17.99
C ARG A 45 -2.35 6.10 18.42
N ALA A 46 -3.09 7.11 17.93
CA ALA A 46 -2.97 8.47 18.42
C ALA A 46 -3.54 8.57 19.85
N ALA A 47 -3.06 9.57 20.61
CA ALA A 47 -3.55 9.82 21.97
C ALA A 47 -5.03 10.28 22.01
N ASN A 48 -5.47 11.00 20.96
CA ASN A 48 -6.87 11.39 20.80
C ASN A 48 -7.67 10.26 20.13
N PRO A 49 -8.67 9.66 20.80
CA PRO A 49 -9.49 8.60 20.21
C PRO A 49 -10.33 9.03 18.98
N ALA A 50 -10.55 10.33 18.80
CA ALA A 50 -11.25 10.88 17.63
C ALA A 50 -10.31 11.38 16.54
N ALA A 51 -9.01 11.06 16.63
CA ALA A 51 -8.03 11.39 15.61
C ALA A 51 -8.39 10.76 14.27
N PRO A 52 -8.05 11.39 13.13
CA PRO A 52 -8.23 10.76 11.83
C PRO A 52 -7.50 9.43 11.74
N THR A 53 -8.08 8.48 11.04
CA THR A 53 -7.52 7.13 10.86
C THR A 53 -7.07 6.93 9.43
N LEU A 54 -5.87 6.40 9.27
CA LEU A 54 -5.27 6.04 7.98
C LEU A 54 -5.03 4.54 7.88
N ALA A 55 -5.62 3.87 6.89
CA ALA A 55 -5.22 2.56 6.43
C ALA A 55 -4.16 2.70 5.33
N LEU A 56 -2.94 2.18 5.54
CA LEU A 56 -1.82 2.28 4.60
C LEU A 56 -1.55 0.93 3.96
N LEU A 57 -1.74 0.83 2.64
CA LEU A 57 -1.66 -0.40 1.85
C LEU A 57 -0.37 -0.46 1.04
N HIS A 58 0.45 -1.47 1.27
CA HIS A 58 1.77 -1.62 0.67
C HIS A 58 1.75 -2.04 -0.81
N GLY A 59 2.90 -1.89 -1.49
CA GLY A 59 3.14 -2.27 -2.87
C GLY A 59 3.38 -3.77 -3.08
N LEU A 60 3.65 -4.14 -4.34
CA LEU A 60 3.95 -5.51 -4.73
C LEU A 60 5.25 -6.00 -4.09
N GLY A 61 5.19 -7.15 -3.45
CA GLY A 61 6.34 -7.76 -2.78
C GLY A 61 6.69 -7.15 -1.42
N ALA A 62 6.19 -5.97 -1.10
CA ALA A 62 6.41 -5.29 0.17
C ALA A 62 5.58 -5.90 1.33
N HIS A 63 5.71 -5.33 2.49
CA HIS A 63 4.92 -5.65 3.69
C HIS A 63 4.88 -4.44 4.64
N SER A 64 4.07 -4.53 5.70
CA SER A 64 3.84 -3.43 6.66
C SER A 64 5.13 -2.86 7.27
N GLY A 65 6.18 -3.67 7.41
CA GLY A 65 7.45 -3.25 7.98
C GLY A 65 8.17 -2.15 7.21
N TRP A 66 7.95 -2.05 5.90
CA TRP A 66 8.56 -1.02 5.06
C TRP A 66 8.07 0.39 5.41
N PHE A 67 6.89 0.48 6.02
CA PHE A 67 6.22 1.74 6.33
C PHE A 67 6.35 2.19 7.80
N ASN A 68 7.22 1.53 8.59
CA ASN A 68 7.36 1.85 10.01
C ASN A 68 7.67 3.34 10.25
N ASP A 69 8.65 3.88 9.55
CA ASP A 69 9.09 5.25 9.74
C ASP A 69 8.02 6.26 9.29
N MET A 70 7.35 6.00 8.16
CA MET A 70 6.24 6.83 7.69
C MET A 70 5.07 6.77 8.66
N ALA A 71 4.69 5.58 9.12
CA ALA A 71 3.61 5.40 10.08
C ALA A 71 3.90 6.08 11.43
N ASN A 72 5.15 6.02 11.92
CA ASN A 72 5.57 6.76 13.10
C ASN A 72 5.43 8.27 12.92
N SER A 73 5.87 8.80 11.78
CA SER A 73 5.79 10.22 11.46
C SER A 73 4.32 10.69 11.40
N LEU A 74 3.46 9.92 10.73
CA LEU A 74 2.03 10.21 10.61
C LEU A 74 1.31 10.07 11.97
N ASN A 75 1.69 9.09 12.79
CA ASN A 75 1.15 8.96 14.15
C ASN A 75 1.59 10.13 15.06
N ALA A 76 2.84 10.56 14.96
CA ALA A 76 3.33 11.76 15.67
C ALA A 76 2.58 13.03 15.21
N ALA A 77 2.12 13.07 13.97
CA ALA A 77 1.24 14.13 13.44
C ALA A 77 -0.24 13.98 13.90
N GLY A 78 -0.54 13.00 14.76
CA GLY A 78 -1.85 12.85 15.39
C GLY A 78 -2.83 11.93 14.67
N LEU A 79 -2.36 10.99 13.84
CA LEU A 79 -3.23 10.02 13.16
C LEU A 79 -3.18 8.65 13.83
N HIS A 80 -4.30 7.93 13.84
CA HIS A 80 -4.27 6.47 13.93
C HIS A 80 -3.77 5.90 12.59
N VAL A 81 -2.81 4.97 12.62
CA VAL A 81 -2.27 4.36 11.40
C VAL A 81 -2.37 2.84 11.48
N TYR A 82 -2.98 2.23 10.48
CA TYR A 82 -3.14 0.79 10.32
C TYR A 82 -2.42 0.34 9.07
N VAL A 83 -1.43 -0.53 9.21
CA VAL A 83 -0.64 -1.03 8.09
C VAL A 83 -0.76 -2.55 8.04
N PRO A 84 -1.62 -3.11 7.15
CA PRO A 84 -1.74 -4.55 6.95
C PRO A 84 -0.60 -5.09 6.11
N ASP A 85 -0.28 -6.38 6.30
CA ASP A 85 0.31 -7.19 5.26
C ASP A 85 -0.83 -7.75 4.41
N HIS A 86 -0.77 -7.60 3.09
CA HIS A 86 -1.78 -8.18 2.21
C HIS A 86 -1.72 -9.71 2.23
N ARG A 87 -2.85 -10.37 1.93
CA ARG A 87 -2.90 -11.83 1.75
C ARG A 87 -1.77 -12.31 0.85
N GLY A 88 -0.99 -13.31 1.31
CA GLY A 88 0.14 -13.87 0.59
C GLY A 88 1.42 -13.03 0.63
N PHE A 89 1.48 -11.98 1.46
CA PHE A 89 2.67 -11.15 1.66
C PHE A 89 3.00 -11.04 3.15
N GLY A 90 4.24 -10.64 3.45
CA GLY A 90 4.72 -10.42 4.80
C GLY A 90 4.41 -11.59 5.74
N ARG A 91 3.67 -11.33 6.81
CA ARG A 91 3.28 -12.30 7.85
C ARG A 91 1.82 -12.75 7.76
N SER A 92 1.06 -12.24 6.77
CA SER A 92 -0.33 -12.64 6.54
C SER A 92 -0.43 -14.04 5.97
N ASP A 93 -1.57 -14.67 6.20
CA ASP A 93 -1.92 -15.96 5.60
C ASP A 93 -2.04 -15.87 4.08
N GLY A 94 -2.06 -17.01 3.44
CA GLY A 94 -2.17 -17.17 2.00
C GLY A 94 -0.89 -17.68 1.35
N GLU A 95 -1.03 -18.23 0.15
CA GLU A 95 0.10 -18.71 -0.64
C GLU A 95 0.94 -17.54 -1.12
N ARG A 96 2.26 -17.57 -0.88
CA ARG A 96 3.19 -16.48 -1.12
C ARG A 96 3.18 -16.01 -2.58
N GLY A 97 2.82 -14.75 -2.80
CA GLY A 97 2.77 -14.13 -4.13
C GLY A 97 1.88 -14.88 -5.12
N HIS A 98 0.80 -15.54 -4.64
CA HIS A 98 -0.12 -16.29 -5.49
C HIS A 98 -1.57 -15.90 -5.27
N THR A 99 -2.35 -15.87 -6.35
CA THR A 99 -3.81 -15.85 -6.32
C THR A 99 -4.37 -16.43 -7.63
N ARG A 100 -5.53 -17.04 -7.52
CA ARG A 100 -6.32 -17.50 -8.68
C ARG A 100 -7.46 -16.54 -9.05
N ASP A 101 -7.77 -15.61 -8.15
CA ASP A 101 -8.79 -14.58 -8.40
C ASP A 101 -8.35 -13.24 -7.78
N TRP A 102 -8.19 -12.25 -8.62
CA TRP A 102 -7.83 -10.89 -8.20
C TRP A 102 -8.88 -10.23 -7.30
N ARG A 103 -10.14 -10.68 -7.37
CA ARG A 103 -11.25 -10.09 -6.59
C ARG A 103 -11.08 -10.29 -5.09
N SER A 104 -10.28 -11.27 -4.67
CA SER A 104 -9.96 -11.47 -3.26
C SER A 104 -9.31 -10.23 -2.64
N TYR A 105 -8.43 -9.52 -3.35
CA TYR A 105 -7.74 -8.35 -2.80
C TYR A 105 -8.66 -7.16 -2.49
N PRO A 106 -9.49 -6.65 -3.42
CA PRO A 106 -10.44 -5.60 -3.06
C PRO A 106 -11.47 -6.06 -2.03
N ALA A 107 -11.84 -7.33 -1.97
CA ALA A 107 -12.72 -7.87 -0.93
C ALA A 107 -12.03 -7.85 0.45
N ASP A 108 -10.78 -8.29 0.54
CA ASP A 108 -9.97 -8.25 1.77
C ASP A 108 -9.81 -6.80 2.27
N VAL A 109 -9.46 -5.88 1.35
CA VAL A 109 -9.32 -4.45 1.70
C VAL A 109 -10.65 -3.87 2.16
N SER A 110 -11.76 -4.20 1.50
CA SER A 110 -13.09 -3.74 1.91
C SER A 110 -13.44 -4.23 3.32
N ALA A 111 -13.23 -5.53 3.61
CA ALA A 111 -13.48 -6.10 4.93
C ALA A 111 -12.59 -5.47 6.01
N LEU A 112 -11.31 -5.22 5.70
CA LEU A 112 -10.39 -4.55 6.61
C LEU A 112 -10.84 -3.11 6.91
N LEU A 113 -11.23 -2.33 5.90
CA LEU A 113 -11.71 -0.97 6.08
C LEU A 113 -13.02 -0.92 6.88
N ASP A 114 -13.92 -1.90 6.70
CA ASP A 114 -15.13 -2.03 7.52
C ASP A 114 -14.76 -2.29 9.01
N GLU A 115 -13.79 -3.15 9.27
CA GLU A 115 -13.34 -3.42 10.63
C GLU A 115 -12.64 -2.22 11.26
N ILE A 116 -11.76 -1.53 10.53
CA ILE A 116 -11.09 -0.31 11.02
C ILE A 116 -12.15 0.75 11.34
N GLY A 117 -13.09 1.00 10.44
CA GLY A 117 -14.19 1.96 10.67
C GLY A 117 -15.07 1.60 11.87
N ARG A 118 -15.24 0.29 12.17
CA ARG A 118 -15.94 -0.17 13.38
C ARG A 118 -15.13 0.06 14.66
N ARG A 119 -13.81 -0.14 14.61
CA ARG A 119 -12.91 0.09 15.75
C ARG A 119 -12.77 1.57 16.07
N GLU A 120 -12.66 2.39 15.04
CA GLU A 120 -12.43 3.83 15.13
C GLU A 120 -13.71 4.61 14.72
N ALA A 121 -14.86 4.23 15.29
CA ALA A 121 -16.19 4.71 14.87
C ALA A 121 -16.39 6.25 14.97
N ASN A 122 -15.59 6.93 15.79
CA ASN A 122 -15.63 8.39 15.97
C ASN A 122 -14.60 9.12 15.08
N SER A 123 -13.92 8.40 14.21
CA SER A 123 -12.81 8.88 13.38
C SER A 123 -13.21 8.96 11.90
N LYS A 124 -12.69 9.94 11.18
CA LYS A 124 -12.73 9.95 9.71
C LYS A 124 -11.69 8.97 9.17
N LEU A 125 -12.11 8.06 8.31
CA LEU A 125 -11.26 7.02 7.74
C LEU A 125 -10.73 7.42 6.37
N PHE A 126 -9.42 7.34 6.21
CA PHE A 126 -8.68 7.53 4.97
C PHE A 126 -7.95 6.25 4.58
N ALA A 127 -7.67 6.09 3.29
CA ALA A 127 -6.85 5.00 2.79
C ALA A 127 -5.73 5.52 1.90
N LEU A 128 -4.48 5.14 2.20
CA LEU A 128 -3.30 5.38 1.37
C LEU A 128 -2.85 4.07 0.75
N GLY A 129 -2.55 4.09 -0.55
CA GLY A 129 -1.98 2.94 -1.23
C GLY A 129 -0.73 3.32 -2.01
N HIS A 130 0.37 2.62 -1.73
CA HIS A 130 1.60 2.73 -2.49
C HIS A 130 1.62 1.70 -3.63
N SER A 131 1.99 2.11 -4.83
CA SER A 131 2.19 1.23 -5.99
C SER A 131 0.98 0.31 -6.25
N MET A 132 1.08 -1.01 -6.05
CA MET A 132 -0.05 -1.96 -6.10
C MET A 132 -1.16 -1.57 -5.10
N GLY A 133 -0.80 -1.12 -3.90
CA GLY A 133 -1.76 -0.59 -2.93
C GLY A 133 -2.58 0.57 -3.48
N GLY A 134 -2.00 1.38 -4.38
CA GLY A 134 -2.71 2.46 -5.08
C GLY A 134 -3.85 1.95 -5.98
N ILE A 135 -3.68 0.76 -6.59
CA ILE A 135 -4.79 0.09 -7.28
C ILE A 135 -5.86 -0.33 -6.26
N PHE A 136 -5.45 -0.90 -5.14
CA PHE A 136 -6.37 -1.41 -4.13
C PHE A 136 -7.23 -0.32 -3.51
N VAL A 137 -6.65 0.84 -3.15
CA VAL A 137 -7.45 1.97 -2.64
C VAL A 137 -8.40 2.53 -3.70
N THR A 138 -8.01 2.52 -4.98
CA THR A 138 -8.89 2.93 -6.09
C THR A 138 -10.13 2.03 -6.18
N TYR A 139 -9.94 0.70 -6.12
CA TYR A 139 -11.05 -0.25 -6.11
C TYR A 139 -11.91 -0.10 -4.85
N ALA A 140 -11.29 0.04 -3.69
CA ALA A 140 -12.02 0.23 -2.43
C ALA A 140 -12.88 1.49 -2.45
N ALA A 141 -12.35 2.62 -2.94
CA ALA A 141 -13.08 3.87 -3.04
C ALA A 141 -14.20 3.83 -4.08
N ALA A 142 -13.98 3.16 -5.21
CA ALA A 142 -15.01 2.96 -6.23
C ALA A 142 -16.18 2.10 -5.72
N GLU A 143 -15.90 1.06 -4.91
CA GLU A 143 -16.96 0.27 -4.26
C GLU A 143 -17.61 1.05 -3.11
N ASP A 144 -16.84 1.83 -2.36
CA ASP A 144 -17.35 2.64 -1.25
C ASP A 144 -18.32 3.72 -1.74
N ALA A 145 -18.09 4.30 -2.91
CA ALA A 145 -18.97 5.28 -3.54
C ALA A 145 -20.39 4.74 -3.85
N LYS A 146 -20.55 3.41 -3.91
CA LYS A 146 -21.85 2.75 -4.13
C LYS A 146 -22.64 2.51 -2.84
N ARG A 147 -22.03 2.77 -1.69
CA ARG A 147 -22.69 2.58 -0.38
C ARG A 147 -23.68 3.72 -0.12
N VAL A 148 -24.74 3.42 0.60
CA VAL A 148 -25.70 4.42 1.08
C VAL A 148 -25.01 5.48 1.96
N THR A 149 -24.06 5.01 2.77
CA THR A 149 -23.20 5.88 3.58
C THR A 149 -21.74 5.49 3.29
N PRO A 150 -21.02 6.27 2.47
CA PRO A 150 -19.59 6.05 2.26
C PRO A 150 -18.81 6.17 3.57
N ARG A 151 -17.81 5.31 3.75
CA ARG A 151 -16.95 5.29 4.96
C ARG A 151 -15.64 6.04 4.77
N LEU A 152 -15.15 6.15 3.51
CA LEU A 152 -13.88 6.81 3.21
C LEU A 152 -14.07 8.31 3.10
N ALA A 153 -13.41 9.07 3.98
CA ALA A 153 -13.31 10.52 3.91
C ALA A 153 -12.37 10.98 2.79
N GLY A 154 -11.44 10.13 2.37
CA GLY A 154 -10.56 10.39 1.24
C GLY A 154 -9.59 9.25 0.96
N ILE A 155 -8.92 9.31 -0.19
CA ILE A 155 -7.88 8.36 -0.59
C ILE A 155 -6.59 9.07 -1.00
N ILE A 156 -5.47 8.36 -0.82
CA ILE A 156 -4.15 8.80 -1.26
C ILE A 156 -3.55 7.69 -2.11
N ALA A 157 -3.22 8.00 -3.38
CA ALA A 157 -2.54 7.09 -4.28
C ALA A 157 -1.10 7.56 -4.48
N MET A 158 -0.14 6.87 -3.88
CA MET A 158 1.29 7.18 -3.93
C MET A 158 1.98 6.28 -4.94
N ASN A 159 2.57 6.87 -5.99
CA ASN A 159 3.20 6.17 -7.12
C ASN A 159 2.37 4.96 -7.61
N PRO A 160 1.06 5.14 -7.92
CA PRO A 160 0.16 4.02 -8.16
C PRO A 160 0.56 3.20 -9.39
N TRP A 161 0.48 1.88 -9.27
CA TRP A 161 0.86 0.94 -10.33
C TRP A 161 -0.11 0.94 -11.52
N ILE A 162 -0.20 2.05 -12.24
CA ILE A 162 -1.08 2.18 -13.41
C ILE A 162 -0.45 1.51 -14.64
N LYS A 163 0.82 1.79 -14.89
CA LYS A 163 1.58 1.24 -16.02
C LYS A 163 3.06 1.12 -15.65
N ASN A 164 3.68 0.00 -16.00
CA ASN A 164 5.12 -0.19 -15.82
C ASN A 164 5.92 0.64 -16.83
N VAL A 165 7.12 1.08 -16.42
CA VAL A 165 8.17 1.52 -17.34
C VAL A 165 8.93 0.30 -17.89
N THR A 166 9.31 -0.63 -17.01
CA THR A 166 10.01 -1.88 -17.39
C THR A 166 9.02 -3.01 -17.71
N ASN A 167 9.35 -3.80 -18.73
CA ASN A 167 8.55 -4.94 -19.15
C ASN A 167 9.21 -6.26 -18.72
N LEU A 168 8.39 -7.28 -18.54
CA LEU A 168 8.87 -8.64 -18.35
C LEU A 168 9.56 -9.14 -19.62
N SER A 169 10.53 -10.07 -19.47
CA SER A 169 11.10 -10.77 -20.61
C SER A 169 10.00 -11.50 -21.43
N LEU A 170 10.27 -11.78 -22.70
CA LEU A 170 9.30 -12.48 -23.56
C LEU A 170 8.86 -13.83 -22.95
N GLY A 171 9.80 -14.61 -22.39
CA GLY A 171 9.47 -15.89 -21.75
C GLY A 171 8.59 -15.74 -20.50
N ASN A 172 8.87 -14.73 -19.67
CA ASN A 172 8.04 -14.42 -18.52
C ASN A 172 6.66 -13.90 -18.93
N THR A 173 6.58 -13.06 -19.96
CA THR A 173 5.31 -12.59 -20.51
C THR A 173 4.46 -13.75 -21.00
N PHE A 174 5.05 -14.70 -21.75
CA PHE A 174 4.35 -15.91 -22.19
C PHE A 174 3.88 -16.76 -21.00
N SER A 175 4.74 -16.95 -19.98
CA SER A 175 4.39 -17.67 -18.77
C SER A 175 3.21 -17.03 -18.03
N VAL A 176 3.19 -15.69 -17.92
CA VAL A 176 2.10 -14.93 -17.31
C VAL A 176 0.80 -15.08 -18.09
N LEU A 177 0.84 -14.93 -19.40
CA LEU A 177 -0.37 -15.01 -20.24
C LEU A 177 -0.97 -16.42 -20.22
N PHE A 178 -0.19 -17.45 -20.59
CA PHE A 178 -0.70 -18.81 -20.75
C PHE A 178 -0.75 -19.62 -19.46
N GLY A 179 0.29 -19.50 -18.61
CA GLY A 179 0.31 -20.15 -17.30
C GLY A 179 -0.66 -19.47 -16.34
N GLY A 180 -0.68 -18.13 -16.32
CA GLY A 180 -1.51 -17.34 -15.44
C GLY A 180 -3.01 -17.59 -15.64
N MET A 181 -3.49 -17.70 -16.89
CA MET A 181 -4.88 -18.06 -17.19
C MET A 181 -5.29 -19.42 -16.62
N ARG A 182 -4.35 -20.35 -16.47
CA ARG A 182 -4.56 -21.69 -15.91
C ARG A 182 -4.30 -21.78 -14.41
N GLY A 183 -4.06 -20.65 -13.74
CA GLY A 183 -3.79 -20.61 -12.31
C GLY A 183 -2.42 -21.16 -11.92
N SER A 184 -1.40 -21.04 -12.79
CA SER A 184 -0.06 -21.57 -12.57
C SER A 184 0.61 -20.90 -11.36
N SER A 185 1.13 -21.72 -10.44
CA SER A 185 1.96 -21.29 -9.32
C SER A 185 3.44 -21.08 -9.69
N ARG A 186 3.81 -21.26 -10.97
CA ARG A 186 5.18 -21.01 -11.44
C ARG A 186 5.61 -19.61 -11.04
N GLN A 187 6.70 -19.54 -10.29
CA GLN A 187 7.27 -18.27 -9.84
C GLN A 187 7.97 -17.53 -10.98
N VAL A 188 7.68 -16.26 -11.08
CA VAL A 188 8.27 -15.32 -12.02
C VAL A 188 9.04 -14.29 -11.20
N ILE A 189 10.34 -14.17 -11.46
CA ILE A 189 11.14 -13.11 -10.86
C ILE A 189 10.72 -11.80 -11.51
N TYR A 190 10.18 -10.90 -10.72
CA TYR A 190 9.94 -9.54 -11.17
C TYR A 190 11.28 -8.79 -11.17
N PRO A 191 11.59 -7.98 -12.18
CA PRO A 191 12.87 -7.29 -12.28
C PRO A 191 12.95 -6.10 -11.31
N TYR A 192 12.91 -6.39 -10.01
CA TYR A 192 13.17 -5.37 -9.00
C TYR A 192 14.65 -5.05 -8.96
N ASP A 193 14.95 -3.77 -9.04
CA ASP A 193 16.27 -3.23 -8.78
C ASP A 193 16.16 -2.24 -7.62
N VAL A 194 16.79 -2.55 -6.49
CA VAL A 194 16.76 -1.70 -5.29
C VAL A 194 17.24 -0.28 -5.57
N ASN A 195 18.15 -0.11 -6.55
CA ASN A 195 18.64 1.20 -6.96
C ASN A 195 17.58 2.05 -7.70
N THR A 196 16.56 1.41 -8.27
CA THR A 196 15.43 2.09 -8.91
C THR A 196 14.27 2.34 -7.95
N MET A 197 14.22 1.59 -6.84
CA MET A 197 13.20 1.72 -5.81
C MET A 197 13.46 2.90 -4.89
N THR A 198 14.71 3.07 -4.44
CA THR A 198 15.14 4.20 -3.61
C THR A 198 16.60 4.56 -3.85
N LYS A 199 16.95 5.80 -3.62
CA LYS A 199 18.35 6.29 -3.62
C LYS A 199 19.00 6.25 -2.23
N ASN A 200 18.26 5.91 -1.19
CA ASN A 200 18.76 5.79 0.17
C ASN A 200 19.60 4.51 0.34
N PRO A 201 20.94 4.59 0.54
CA PRO A 201 21.78 3.39 0.63
C PRO A 201 21.48 2.51 1.85
N GLU A 202 20.94 3.10 2.91
CA GLU A 202 20.53 2.38 4.12
C GLU A 202 19.29 1.52 3.82
N ALA A 203 18.30 2.12 3.16
CA ALA A 203 17.11 1.39 2.72
C ALA A 203 17.43 0.30 1.70
N GLN A 204 18.37 0.56 0.76
CA GLN A 204 18.80 -0.47 -0.20
C GLN A 204 19.36 -1.71 0.52
N ARG A 205 20.28 -1.51 1.49
CA ARG A 205 20.83 -2.62 2.30
C ARG A 205 19.75 -3.35 3.10
N MET A 206 18.81 -2.61 3.65
CA MET A 206 17.68 -3.16 4.38
C MET A 206 16.81 -4.04 3.46
N LEU A 207 16.44 -3.54 2.28
CA LEU A 207 15.65 -4.27 1.29
C LEU A 207 16.35 -5.54 0.81
N GLU A 208 17.67 -5.48 0.56
CA GLU A 208 18.44 -6.67 0.16
C GLU A 208 18.44 -7.76 1.21
N ALA A 209 18.52 -7.39 2.49
CA ALA A 209 18.51 -8.28 3.64
C ALA A 209 17.12 -8.77 4.06
N ASP A 210 16.07 -8.18 3.52
CA ASP A 210 14.69 -8.47 3.92
C ASP A 210 14.24 -9.86 3.46
N THR A 211 13.97 -10.73 4.43
CA THR A 211 13.50 -12.11 4.20
C THR A 211 12.00 -12.20 3.91
N TYR A 212 11.24 -11.15 4.21
CA TYR A 212 9.80 -11.06 3.91
C TYR A 212 9.50 -10.41 2.57
N TRP A 213 10.50 -9.82 1.94
CA TRP A 213 10.33 -9.25 0.61
C TRP A 213 9.95 -10.33 -0.42
N GLY A 214 8.76 -10.20 -0.98
CA GLY A 214 8.26 -11.08 -2.03
C GLY A 214 8.89 -10.78 -3.38
N LYS A 215 10.15 -11.20 -3.60
CA LYS A 215 10.92 -10.96 -4.85
C LYS A 215 10.34 -11.70 -6.05
N THR A 216 9.49 -12.70 -5.82
CA THR A 216 8.84 -13.49 -6.87
C THR A 216 7.34 -13.51 -6.68
N GLN A 217 6.60 -13.53 -7.78
CA GLN A 217 5.17 -13.75 -7.81
C GLN A 217 4.84 -14.86 -8.81
N SER A 218 3.77 -15.59 -8.55
CA SER A 218 3.32 -16.61 -9.49
C SER A 218 2.82 -15.99 -10.81
N ALA A 219 2.92 -16.76 -11.89
CA ALA A 219 2.35 -16.38 -13.17
C ALA A 219 0.84 -16.06 -13.05
N SER A 220 0.13 -16.80 -12.19
CA SER A 220 -1.28 -16.54 -11.88
C SER A 220 -1.49 -15.17 -11.22
N PHE A 221 -0.67 -14.83 -10.20
CA PHE A 221 -0.76 -13.52 -9.55
C PHE A 221 -0.56 -12.38 -10.54
N LEU A 222 0.51 -12.44 -11.34
CA LEU A 222 0.82 -11.39 -12.32
C LEU A 222 -0.25 -11.27 -13.40
N TYR A 223 -0.87 -12.38 -13.79
CA TYR A 223 -2.01 -12.37 -14.70
C TYR A 223 -3.25 -11.75 -14.04
N GLN A 224 -3.60 -12.19 -12.85
CA GLN A 224 -4.82 -11.76 -12.16
C GLN A 224 -4.72 -10.30 -11.71
N VAL A 225 -3.67 -9.93 -10.97
CA VAL A 225 -3.51 -8.58 -10.41
C VAL A 225 -2.84 -7.65 -11.43
N GLY A 226 -1.72 -8.09 -12.01
CA GLY A 226 -0.89 -7.25 -12.89
C GLY A 226 -1.52 -6.98 -14.27
N LEU A 227 -2.38 -7.87 -14.78
CA LEU A 227 -3.06 -7.65 -16.07
C LEU A 227 -4.56 -7.38 -15.89
N ARG A 228 -5.32 -8.29 -15.28
CA ARG A 228 -6.79 -8.20 -15.23
C ARG A 228 -7.28 -7.08 -14.32
N MET A 229 -6.80 -7.03 -13.07
CA MET A 229 -7.21 -6.01 -12.12
C MET A 229 -6.69 -4.64 -12.55
N ARG A 230 -5.37 -4.53 -12.77
CA ARG A 230 -4.75 -3.27 -13.22
C ARG A 230 -5.32 -2.76 -14.53
N GLY A 231 -5.64 -3.64 -15.48
CA GLY A 231 -6.24 -3.27 -16.77
C GLY A 231 -7.59 -2.56 -16.64
N GLN A 232 -8.26 -2.67 -15.50
CA GLN A 232 -9.55 -2.03 -15.24
C GLN A 232 -9.45 -0.80 -14.32
N VAL A 233 -8.25 -0.49 -13.79
CA VAL A 233 -8.08 0.58 -12.78
C VAL A 233 -8.54 1.95 -13.27
N MET A 234 -8.33 2.27 -14.54
CA MET A 234 -8.76 3.54 -15.13
C MET A 234 -10.29 3.66 -15.20
N ALA A 235 -11.00 2.54 -15.43
CA ALA A 235 -12.46 2.54 -15.37
C ALA A 235 -12.94 2.75 -13.91
N ARG A 236 -12.27 2.11 -12.94
CA ARG A 236 -12.57 2.27 -11.52
C ARG A 236 -12.26 3.68 -11.02
N ALA A 237 -11.20 4.32 -11.51
CA ALA A 237 -10.85 5.70 -11.17
C ALA A 237 -12.00 6.68 -11.44
N LYS A 238 -12.79 6.49 -12.50
CA LYS A 238 -13.97 7.29 -12.79
C LYS A 238 -15.07 7.18 -11.75
N GLU A 239 -15.13 6.09 -11.03
CA GLU A 239 -16.11 5.79 -9.98
C GLU A 239 -15.67 6.29 -8.59
N VAL A 240 -14.45 6.82 -8.46
CA VAL A 240 -13.93 7.38 -7.20
C VAL A 240 -14.45 8.81 -7.05
N HIS A 241 -15.32 9.06 -6.06
CA HIS A 241 -15.89 10.39 -5.78
C HIS A 241 -15.39 10.99 -4.47
N ALA A 242 -14.75 10.19 -3.59
CA ALA A 242 -14.12 10.69 -2.37
C ALA A 242 -12.98 11.67 -2.73
N PRO A 243 -12.64 12.65 -1.85
CA PRO A 243 -11.44 13.46 -1.96
C PRO A 243 -10.21 12.61 -2.25
N ALA A 244 -9.35 13.06 -3.15
CA ALA A 244 -8.22 12.26 -3.61
C ALA A 244 -6.92 13.05 -3.68
N LEU A 245 -5.85 12.54 -3.04
CA LEU A 245 -4.49 13.02 -3.22
C LEU A 245 -3.72 11.99 -4.06
N VAL A 246 -3.12 12.43 -5.15
CA VAL A 246 -2.19 11.60 -5.94
C VAL A 246 -0.79 12.13 -5.76
N VAL A 247 0.11 11.28 -5.30
CA VAL A 247 1.54 11.58 -5.07
C VAL A 247 2.38 10.89 -6.11
N GLN A 248 3.37 11.61 -6.67
CA GLN A 248 4.30 11.07 -7.65
C GLN A 248 5.74 11.54 -7.36
N GLY A 249 6.64 10.58 -7.17
CA GLY A 249 8.08 10.84 -7.20
C GLY A 249 8.56 11.14 -8.62
N GLU A 250 9.23 12.26 -8.85
CA GLU A 250 9.70 12.62 -10.18
C GLU A 250 10.91 11.79 -10.65
N GLY A 251 11.60 11.13 -9.70
CA GLY A 251 12.66 10.16 -9.98
C GLY A 251 12.16 8.71 -10.15
N ASP A 252 10.84 8.48 -10.10
CA ASP A 252 10.28 7.13 -10.27
C ASP A 252 10.47 6.63 -11.71
N VAL A 253 11.20 5.53 -11.84
CA VAL A 253 11.48 4.82 -13.09
C VAL A 253 10.81 3.43 -13.14
N VAL A 254 10.04 3.08 -12.12
CA VAL A 254 9.31 1.80 -12.01
C VAL A 254 7.93 1.92 -12.63
N VAL A 255 7.17 2.98 -12.26
CA VAL A 255 5.85 3.24 -12.82
C VAL A 255 5.86 4.48 -13.72
N SER A 256 4.96 4.51 -14.68
CA SER A 256 4.88 5.57 -15.69
C SER A 256 4.24 6.83 -15.11
N GLN A 257 5.03 7.88 -14.90
CA GLN A 257 4.54 9.19 -14.43
C GLN A 257 3.43 9.77 -15.34
N PRO A 258 3.54 9.74 -16.70
CA PRO A 258 2.44 10.15 -17.55
C PRO A 258 1.15 9.35 -17.32
N ALA A 259 1.25 8.05 -17.03
CA ALA A 259 0.08 7.23 -16.73
C ALA A 259 -0.53 7.57 -15.35
N THR A 260 0.30 7.92 -14.37
CA THR A 260 -0.17 8.43 -13.06
C THR A 260 -0.90 9.76 -13.24
N LYS A 261 -0.39 10.67 -14.07
CA LYS A 261 -1.07 11.93 -14.37
C LYS A 261 -2.41 11.68 -15.07
N GLN A 262 -2.46 10.79 -16.05
CA GLN A 262 -3.71 10.40 -16.71
C GLN A 262 -4.71 9.77 -15.72
N TYR A 263 -4.24 8.95 -14.78
CA TYR A 263 -5.06 8.40 -13.71
C TYR A 263 -5.67 9.51 -12.86
N PHE A 264 -4.87 10.49 -12.41
CA PHE A 264 -5.34 11.66 -11.67
C PHE A 264 -6.43 12.42 -12.44
N GLU A 265 -6.23 12.66 -13.72
CA GLU A 265 -7.19 13.36 -14.59
C GLU A 265 -8.48 12.55 -14.78
N THR A 266 -8.41 11.23 -14.64
CA THR A 266 -9.54 10.31 -14.82
C THR A 266 -10.39 10.14 -13.57
N LEU A 267 -9.87 10.48 -12.37
CA LEU A 267 -10.62 10.38 -11.11
C LEU A 267 -11.95 11.13 -11.21
N GLY A 268 -13.04 10.48 -10.78
CA GLY A 268 -14.38 11.08 -10.73
C GLY A 268 -14.55 12.08 -9.60
N SER A 269 -13.60 12.18 -8.69
CA SER A 269 -13.59 13.14 -7.58
C SER A 269 -13.51 14.59 -8.10
N ALA A 270 -14.38 15.45 -7.59
CA ALA A 270 -14.31 16.91 -7.80
C ALA A 270 -13.20 17.55 -6.94
N ASP A 271 -12.88 16.94 -5.80
CA ASP A 271 -11.85 17.37 -4.86
C ASP A 271 -10.63 16.45 -5.03
N ARG A 272 -9.70 16.87 -5.87
CA ARG A 272 -8.48 16.09 -6.17
C ARG A 272 -7.25 16.96 -6.25
N THR A 273 -6.16 16.49 -5.64
CA THR A 273 -4.86 17.16 -5.60
C THR A 273 -3.81 16.25 -6.21
N PHE A 274 -2.96 16.80 -7.09
CA PHE A 274 -1.78 16.11 -7.62
C PHE A 274 -0.53 16.77 -7.05
N LYS A 275 0.35 16.00 -6.41
CA LYS A 275 1.58 16.50 -5.80
C LYS A 275 2.77 15.70 -6.26
N THR A 276 3.83 16.40 -6.71
CA THR A 276 5.07 15.77 -7.15
C THR A 276 6.20 16.09 -6.19
N TYR A 277 7.17 15.19 -6.09
CA TYR A 277 8.36 15.34 -5.24
C TYR A 277 9.62 15.18 -6.09
N PRO A 278 10.35 16.29 -6.34
CA PRO A 278 11.57 16.25 -7.12
C PRO A 278 12.60 15.29 -6.50
N GLY A 279 13.17 14.43 -7.34
CA GLY A 279 14.21 13.49 -6.95
C GLY A 279 13.75 12.22 -6.23
N TYR A 280 12.52 12.14 -5.73
CA TYR A 280 12.00 10.94 -5.08
C TYR A 280 11.83 9.79 -6.07
N SER A 281 12.29 8.62 -5.65
CA SER A 281 12.21 7.37 -6.40
C SER A 281 10.82 6.71 -6.24
N HIS A 282 10.70 5.43 -6.60
CA HIS A 282 9.42 4.70 -6.51
C HIS A 282 8.93 4.52 -5.07
N ASP A 283 9.82 4.09 -4.18
CA ASP A 283 9.50 3.85 -2.78
C ASP A 283 9.78 5.12 -1.95
N CYS A 284 8.88 6.10 -2.08
CA CYS A 284 8.99 7.42 -1.43
C CYS A 284 9.11 7.31 0.10
N GLU A 285 8.62 6.22 0.69
CA GLU A 285 8.71 5.93 2.12
C GLU A 285 10.14 5.74 2.61
N PHE A 286 11.09 5.52 1.72
CA PHE A 286 12.51 5.32 2.03
C PHE A 286 13.40 6.52 1.75
N GLU A 287 12.86 7.59 1.18
CA GLU A 287 13.68 8.78 0.88
C GLU A 287 14.16 9.47 2.16
N THR A 288 15.42 9.96 2.15
CA THR A 288 16.08 10.51 3.34
C THR A 288 15.47 11.82 3.83
N ASP A 289 14.88 12.60 2.92
CA ASP A 289 14.23 13.90 3.19
C ASP A 289 12.69 13.82 3.19
N ARG A 290 12.16 12.61 3.42
CA ARG A 290 10.73 12.27 3.37
C ARG A 290 9.82 13.15 4.25
N SER A 291 10.37 13.91 5.19
CA SER A 291 9.58 14.72 6.14
C SER A 291 8.56 15.65 5.47
N ALA A 292 8.87 16.20 4.30
CA ALA A 292 7.94 17.04 3.55
C ALA A 292 6.74 16.23 3.04
N LEU A 293 6.96 15.00 2.55
CA LEU A 293 5.90 14.10 2.11
C LEU A 293 4.98 13.72 3.27
N ASP A 294 5.56 13.31 4.42
CA ASP A 294 4.79 12.90 5.60
C ASP A 294 3.94 14.06 6.12
N GLN A 295 4.50 15.28 6.19
CA GLN A 295 3.78 16.49 6.61
C GLN A 295 2.65 16.84 5.65
N ASP A 296 2.87 16.76 4.35
CA ASP A 296 1.87 17.04 3.33
C ASP A 296 0.70 16.05 3.38
N ILE A 297 1.00 14.75 3.58
CA ILE A 297 -0.03 13.72 3.76
C ILE A 297 -0.84 14.01 5.02
N ALA A 298 -0.18 14.27 6.15
CA ALA A 298 -0.86 14.58 7.41
C ALA A 298 -1.73 15.84 7.30
N ALA A 299 -1.19 16.92 6.74
CA ALA A 299 -1.91 18.17 6.53
C ALA A 299 -3.14 17.99 5.63
N TRP A 300 -3.01 17.21 4.54
CA TRP A 300 -4.13 16.91 3.66
C TRP A 300 -5.22 16.12 4.38
N ILE A 301 -4.85 15.08 5.17
CA ILE A 301 -5.80 14.30 5.97
C ILE A 301 -6.53 15.20 6.98
N HIS A 302 -5.80 16.04 7.71
CA HIS A 302 -6.42 16.95 8.69
C HIS A 302 -7.38 17.94 8.04
N ALA A 303 -7.05 18.49 6.88
CA ALA A 303 -7.93 19.39 6.12
C ALA A 303 -9.23 18.74 5.69
N HIS A 304 -9.25 17.41 5.45
CA HIS A 304 -10.44 16.65 5.04
C HIS A 304 -11.12 15.91 6.21
N SER A 305 -10.68 16.16 7.46
CA SER A 305 -11.23 15.53 8.67
C SER A 305 -12.25 16.40 9.41
N ALA A 306 -12.40 17.64 9.01
CA ALA A 306 -13.33 18.59 9.60
C ALA A 306 -14.81 18.24 9.34
#